data_52dab60ab9de6a72c14ea92701a040d5
#
_entry.id   52dab60ab9de6a72c14ea92701a040d5
#
_cell.length_a   1.000
_cell.length_b   1.000
_cell.length_c   1.000
_cell.angle_alpha   90.00
_cell.angle_beta   90.00
_cell.angle_gamma   90.00
#
_symmetry.space_group_name_H-M   'P 1'
#
loop_
_entity.id
_entity.type
_entity.pdbx_description
1 polymer ?
#
loop_
_entity_poly.entity_id
_entity_poly.type
_entity_poly.pdbx_seq_one_letter_code
_entity_poly.pdbx_strand_id
1 'polypeptide(L)'
;MNTFFCRAFQCCFAVGACLLPWRRPRVYAGPGSLLRAADILRENGLRRPFVVASRRQCADEHFRALQEALDEQDILLSVFSSVEPNPSVETVEKIAAQYRLDRCDCFLVIGGGSPMDAAKAAAARLARPERSLSRLAGLLKVRRRVPPLIAVPTTAGTGSETTIAAVITGSDHHKYAVSDLCLIPRYAILDPTLSAGLPPHITAETGMDALTHAVEAYLSRFYNTGMTRALAESAVVTIFAHLERAYRDGASLEDRAAMLQASFDAGTAFTRASVGNVHAIAHTLGGLYGTPHGLANAVLLPLVLEDYGAAAYSRLARLAGLVGLPGETKEARAKAFIAEIRAMNARMGIPDHFDTIREEDIPLMSKWASQEANPVYPVPVIYDEARFARVIERARRSR
;
A
#
# COMPACT_ATOMS: atom_id res chain seq x y z
N MET A 1 -14.70 -10.07 20.52
CA MET A 1 -14.97 -8.64 20.88
C MET A 1 -16.39 -8.27 20.47
N ASN A 2 -17.10 -7.41 21.25
CA ASN A 2 -18.49 -7.08 20.96
C ASN A 2 -18.60 -6.17 19.72
N THR A 3 -19.40 -6.57 18.73
CA THR A 3 -19.64 -5.82 17.48
C THR A 3 -20.13 -4.38 17.74
N PHE A 4 -20.98 -4.18 18.75
CA PHE A 4 -21.46 -2.84 19.12
C PHE A 4 -20.30 -1.93 19.55
N PHE A 5 -19.39 -2.43 20.38
CA PHE A 5 -18.20 -1.67 20.80
C PHE A 5 -17.33 -1.26 19.60
N CYS A 6 -17.05 -2.19 18.67
CA CYS A 6 -16.29 -1.88 17.47
C CYS A 6 -16.97 -0.79 16.65
N ARG A 7 -18.28 -0.85 16.45
CA ARG A 7 -19.02 0.16 15.67
C ARG A 7 -19.02 1.52 16.36
N ALA A 8 -19.21 1.56 17.68
CA ALA A 8 -19.13 2.81 18.44
C ALA A 8 -17.73 3.44 18.34
N PHE A 9 -16.68 2.64 18.51
CA PHE A 9 -15.29 3.09 18.31
C PHE A 9 -15.07 3.67 16.93
N GLN A 10 -15.49 2.95 15.87
CA GLN A 10 -15.33 3.39 14.48
C GLN A 10 -16.07 4.71 14.21
N CYS A 11 -17.29 4.89 14.75
CA CYS A 11 -18.01 6.16 14.64
C CYS A 11 -17.27 7.32 15.32
N CYS A 12 -16.81 7.14 16.55
CA CYS A 12 -16.03 8.15 17.27
C CYS A 12 -14.73 8.48 16.55
N PHE A 13 -14.02 7.46 16.06
CA PHE A 13 -12.79 7.63 15.30
C PHE A 13 -13.03 8.40 13.99
N ALA A 14 -14.12 8.11 13.27
CA ALA A 14 -14.50 8.82 12.04
C ALA A 14 -14.69 10.33 12.29
N VAL A 15 -15.36 10.70 13.38
CA VAL A 15 -15.53 12.11 13.77
C VAL A 15 -14.17 12.76 14.03
N GLY A 16 -13.32 12.11 14.83
CA GLY A 16 -11.97 12.60 15.09
C GLY A 16 -11.12 12.74 13.82
N ALA A 17 -11.22 11.77 12.92
CA ALA A 17 -10.51 11.77 11.64
C ALA A 17 -10.95 12.92 10.72
N CYS A 18 -12.18 13.41 10.81
CA CYS A 18 -12.64 14.57 10.04
C CYS A 18 -11.95 15.89 10.45
N LEU A 19 -11.44 15.96 11.67
CA LEU A 19 -10.75 17.15 12.20
C LEU A 19 -9.24 17.15 11.86
N LEU A 20 -8.71 16.06 11.34
CA LEU A 20 -7.29 15.95 11.01
C LEU A 20 -6.96 16.66 9.69
N PRO A 21 -5.79 17.32 9.59
CA PRO A 21 -5.35 18.05 8.39
C PRO A 21 -4.82 17.07 7.34
N TRP A 22 -5.71 16.29 6.73
CA TRP A 22 -5.35 15.39 5.65
C TRP A 22 -4.78 16.16 4.47
N ARG A 23 -3.68 15.68 3.91
CA ARG A 23 -3.08 16.23 2.70
C ARG A 23 -2.88 15.15 1.66
N ARG A 24 -2.70 15.58 0.42
CA ARG A 24 -2.29 14.72 -0.70
C ARG A 24 -0.93 15.18 -1.19
N PRO A 25 -0.07 14.29 -1.67
CA PRO A 25 1.15 14.69 -2.35
C PRO A 25 0.84 15.53 -3.59
N ARG A 26 1.71 16.49 -3.91
CA ARG A 26 1.72 17.10 -5.24
C ARG A 26 2.29 16.10 -6.24
N VAL A 27 1.55 15.83 -7.31
CA VAL A 27 1.89 14.78 -8.30
C VAL A 27 2.57 15.40 -9.50
N TYR A 28 3.63 14.73 -9.95
CA TYR A 28 4.25 14.91 -11.26
C TYR A 28 4.20 13.56 -11.96
N ALA A 29 3.59 13.48 -13.14
CA ALA A 29 3.35 12.21 -13.83
C ALA A 29 3.77 12.28 -15.30
N GLY A 30 4.15 11.14 -15.84
CA GLY A 30 4.49 10.91 -17.22
C GLY A 30 5.91 10.38 -17.43
N PRO A 31 6.23 9.89 -18.64
CA PRO A 31 7.56 9.38 -18.96
C PRO A 31 8.65 10.42 -18.73
N GLY A 32 9.73 10.04 -18.06
CA GLY A 32 10.85 10.92 -17.74
C GLY A 32 10.57 11.90 -16.58
N SER A 33 9.42 11.82 -15.93
CA SER A 33 9.09 12.72 -14.81
C SER A 33 10.03 12.55 -13.60
N LEU A 34 10.81 11.49 -13.52
CA LEU A 34 11.85 11.34 -12.48
C LEU A 34 12.76 12.57 -12.41
N LEU A 35 13.13 13.16 -13.55
CA LEU A 35 14.01 14.32 -13.60
C LEU A 35 13.40 15.58 -12.96
N ARG A 36 12.08 15.63 -12.80
CA ARG A 36 11.41 16.69 -12.02
C ARG A 36 11.85 16.73 -10.56
N ALA A 37 12.49 15.66 -10.06
CA ALA A 37 13.07 15.67 -8.71
C ALA A 37 14.11 16.78 -8.54
N ALA A 38 14.95 17.05 -9.54
CA ALA A 38 15.93 18.13 -9.52
C ALA A 38 15.25 19.52 -9.41
N ASP A 39 14.19 19.76 -10.20
CA ASP A 39 13.43 21.00 -10.10
C ASP A 39 12.75 21.15 -8.73
N ILE A 40 12.11 20.09 -8.22
CA ILE A 40 11.46 20.08 -6.91
C ILE A 40 12.46 20.44 -5.81
N LEU A 41 13.65 19.85 -5.85
CA LEU A 41 14.70 20.12 -4.87
C LEU A 41 15.14 21.57 -4.94
N ARG A 42 15.45 22.09 -6.14
CA ARG A 42 15.84 23.48 -6.36
C ARG A 42 14.77 24.48 -5.88
N GLU A 43 13.50 24.28 -6.29
CA GLU A 43 12.38 25.16 -5.95
C GLU A 43 12.11 25.23 -4.44
N ASN A 44 12.45 24.17 -3.70
CA ASN A 44 12.29 24.12 -2.24
C ASN A 44 13.57 24.43 -1.47
N GLY A 45 14.66 24.81 -2.14
CA GLY A 45 15.94 25.12 -1.51
C GLY A 45 16.61 23.92 -0.86
N LEU A 46 16.31 22.70 -1.33
CA LEU A 46 16.86 21.44 -0.84
C LEU A 46 18.12 21.10 -1.65
N ARG A 47 19.22 20.83 -0.96
CA ARG A 47 20.54 20.67 -1.58
C ARG A 47 21.24 19.37 -1.26
N ARG A 48 20.72 18.60 -0.33
CA ARG A 48 21.33 17.36 0.16
C ARG A 48 20.29 16.25 0.28
N PRO A 49 19.69 15.77 -0.83
CA PRO A 49 18.75 14.67 -0.80
C PRO A 49 19.41 13.38 -0.35
N PHE A 50 18.76 12.66 0.57
CA PHE A 50 19.08 11.29 0.92
C PHE A 50 18.25 10.34 0.07
N VAL A 51 18.89 9.66 -0.86
CA VAL A 51 18.24 8.71 -1.76
C VAL A 51 18.12 7.36 -1.07
N VAL A 52 16.89 6.82 -1.02
CA VAL A 52 16.62 5.45 -0.61
C VAL A 52 16.11 4.68 -1.82
N ALA A 53 16.90 3.70 -2.29
CA ALA A 53 16.58 2.92 -3.49
C ALA A 53 17.14 1.50 -3.36
N SER A 54 16.80 0.60 -4.27
CA SER A 54 17.45 -0.71 -4.35
C SER A 54 18.78 -0.61 -5.15
N ARG A 55 19.68 -1.59 -4.95
CA ARG A 55 20.92 -1.67 -5.73
C ARG A 55 20.65 -1.72 -7.24
N ARG A 56 19.59 -2.43 -7.66
CA ARG A 56 19.17 -2.50 -9.06
C ARG A 56 18.80 -1.12 -9.60
N GLN A 57 18.01 -0.36 -8.86
CA GLN A 57 17.60 1.00 -9.25
C GLN A 57 18.79 1.96 -9.33
N CYS A 58 19.75 1.87 -8.40
CA CYS A 58 20.96 2.69 -8.45
C CYS A 58 21.89 2.37 -9.64
N ALA A 59 21.77 1.19 -10.23
CA ALA A 59 22.53 0.78 -11.40
C ALA A 59 21.80 1.11 -12.74
N ASP A 60 20.57 1.58 -12.67
CA ASP A 60 19.70 1.86 -13.82
C ASP A 60 20.10 3.17 -14.52
N GLU A 61 19.85 3.25 -15.84
CA GLU A 61 20.12 4.44 -16.64
C GLU A 61 19.33 5.67 -16.19
N HIS A 62 18.08 5.48 -15.73
CA HIS A 62 17.24 6.56 -15.23
C HIS A 62 17.84 7.20 -13.96
N PHE A 63 18.43 6.37 -13.09
CA PHE A 63 19.09 6.90 -11.90
C PHE A 63 20.37 7.67 -12.25
N ARG A 64 21.12 7.23 -13.26
CA ARG A 64 22.29 7.95 -13.76
C ARG A 64 21.90 9.31 -14.35
N ALA A 65 20.85 9.34 -15.18
CA ALA A 65 20.32 10.61 -15.72
C ALA A 65 19.85 11.55 -14.61
N LEU A 66 19.24 11.01 -13.53
CA LEU A 66 18.90 11.81 -12.35
C LEU A 66 20.15 12.37 -11.65
N GLN A 67 21.22 11.57 -11.50
CA GLN A 67 22.48 12.06 -10.90
C GLN A 67 23.06 13.21 -11.72
N GLU A 68 23.14 13.06 -13.04
CA GLU A 68 23.61 14.13 -13.95
C GLU A 68 22.79 15.41 -13.80
N ALA A 69 21.44 15.29 -13.76
CA ALA A 69 20.56 16.45 -13.57
C ALA A 69 20.69 17.11 -12.18
N LEU A 70 21.07 16.36 -11.15
CA LEU A 70 21.34 16.90 -9.82
C LEU A 70 22.72 17.59 -9.76
N ASP A 71 23.74 16.99 -10.38
CA ASP A 71 25.08 17.54 -10.45
C ASP A 71 25.10 18.89 -11.20
N GLU A 72 24.33 19.03 -12.29
CA GLU A 72 24.13 20.29 -13.03
C GLU A 72 23.56 21.43 -12.16
N GLN A 73 22.91 21.09 -11.03
CA GLN A 73 22.30 22.04 -10.11
C GLN A 73 23.04 22.19 -8.78
N ASP A 74 24.27 21.67 -8.68
CA ASP A 74 25.07 21.63 -7.45
C ASP A 74 24.33 20.97 -6.27
N ILE A 75 23.55 19.92 -6.52
CA ILE A 75 22.83 19.16 -5.52
C ILE A 75 23.59 17.87 -5.18
N LEU A 76 24.09 17.78 -3.96
CA LEU A 76 24.91 16.67 -3.48
C LEU A 76 24.01 15.56 -2.89
N LEU A 77 23.91 14.41 -3.57
CA LEU A 77 23.14 13.30 -3.09
C LEU A 77 23.94 12.31 -2.23
N SER A 78 23.29 11.75 -1.23
CA SER A 78 23.73 10.56 -0.49
C SER A 78 22.82 9.40 -0.82
N VAL A 79 23.33 8.17 -0.90
CA VAL A 79 22.57 6.99 -1.34
C VAL A 79 22.61 5.88 -0.30
N PHE A 80 21.45 5.33 0.03
CA PHE A 80 21.30 4.07 0.75
C PHE A 80 20.59 3.05 -0.14
N SER A 81 21.30 1.97 -0.53
CA SER A 81 20.81 0.99 -1.52
C SER A 81 20.60 -0.43 -0.99
N SER A 82 20.64 -0.60 0.33
CA SER A 82 20.62 -1.91 0.98
C SER A 82 19.32 -2.15 1.79
N VAL A 83 18.18 -1.66 1.27
CA VAL A 83 16.89 -1.96 1.89
C VAL A 83 16.44 -3.36 1.47
N GLU A 84 16.22 -4.21 2.47
CA GLU A 84 15.64 -5.53 2.32
C GLU A 84 14.10 -5.48 2.17
N PRO A 85 13.48 -6.50 1.57
CA PRO A 85 12.04 -6.68 1.68
C PRO A 85 11.60 -6.74 3.15
N ASN A 86 10.53 -6.03 3.50
CA ASN A 86 10.05 -5.88 4.89
C ASN A 86 11.14 -5.29 5.81
N PRO A 87 11.45 -4.01 5.69
CA PRO A 87 12.60 -3.38 6.31
C PRO A 87 12.62 -3.56 7.83
N SER A 88 13.78 -3.87 8.37
CA SER A 88 14.00 -4.08 9.80
C SER A 88 14.20 -2.75 10.53
N VAL A 89 14.01 -2.79 11.86
CA VAL A 89 14.39 -1.66 12.74
C VAL A 89 15.85 -1.29 12.55
N GLU A 90 16.73 -2.27 12.38
CA GLU A 90 18.15 -2.04 12.18
C GLU A 90 18.44 -1.25 10.91
N THR A 91 17.80 -1.61 9.79
CA THR A 91 17.92 -0.88 8.52
C THR A 91 17.43 0.56 8.66
N VAL A 92 16.31 0.78 9.35
CA VAL A 92 15.79 2.13 9.60
C VAL A 92 16.76 2.97 10.43
N GLU A 93 17.39 2.41 11.48
CA GLU A 93 18.38 3.12 12.29
C GLU A 93 19.66 3.43 11.49
N LYS A 94 20.12 2.52 10.59
CA LYS A 94 21.24 2.79 9.66
C LYS A 94 20.93 3.98 8.75
N ILE A 95 19.72 4.00 8.14
CA ILE A 95 19.27 5.11 7.30
C ILE A 95 19.28 6.43 8.11
N ALA A 96 18.70 6.43 9.30
CA ALA A 96 18.64 7.63 10.14
C ALA A 96 20.02 8.11 10.60
N ALA A 97 20.94 7.20 10.87
CA ALA A 97 22.33 7.53 11.24
C ALA A 97 23.09 8.13 10.07
N GLN A 98 23.05 7.51 8.90
CA GLN A 98 23.71 8.02 7.68
C GLN A 98 23.13 9.36 7.23
N TYR A 99 21.80 9.52 7.26
CA TYR A 99 21.14 10.81 6.97
C TYR A 99 21.72 11.98 7.80
N ARG A 100 21.95 11.75 9.11
CA ARG A 100 22.54 12.77 10.00
C ARG A 100 24.02 13.02 9.69
N LEU A 101 24.79 11.93 9.48
CA LEU A 101 26.22 12.01 9.17
C LEU A 101 26.46 12.82 7.89
N ASP A 102 25.66 12.57 6.85
CA ASP A 102 25.77 13.22 5.55
C ASP A 102 25.08 14.60 5.53
N ARG A 103 24.46 15.02 6.66
CA ARG A 103 23.75 16.30 6.82
C ARG A 103 22.69 16.51 5.74
N CYS A 104 21.94 15.47 5.42
CA CYS A 104 20.88 15.54 4.42
C CYS A 104 19.71 16.40 4.90
N ASP A 105 18.93 16.96 3.95
CA ASP A 105 17.82 17.89 4.23
C ASP A 105 16.45 17.36 3.79
N CYS A 106 16.41 16.31 2.98
CA CYS A 106 15.19 15.64 2.54
C CYS A 106 15.43 14.17 2.18
N PHE A 107 14.36 13.42 1.96
CA PHE A 107 14.39 12.09 1.38
C PHE A 107 13.89 12.11 -0.06
N LEU A 108 14.61 11.46 -0.97
CA LEU A 108 14.16 11.08 -2.30
C LEU A 108 14.10 9.55 -2.34
N VAL A 109 12.90 8.98 -2.43
CA VAL A 109 12.70 7.54 -2.32
C VAL A 109 12.30 6.97 -3.66
N ILE A 110 13.12 6.09 -4.22
CA ILE A 110 12.87 5.44 -5.51
C ILE A 110 12.68 3.94 -5.26
N GLY A 111 11.44 3.44 -5.39
CA GLY A 111 11.17 2.04 -5.12
C GLY A 111 9.72 1.71 -4.87
N GLY A 112 9.47 0.45 -4.49
CA GLY A 112 8.16 -0.02 -4.02
C GLY A 112 7.94 0.27 -2.53
N GLY A 113 7.07 -0.52 -1.89
CA GLY A 113 6.69 -0.34 -0.48
C GLY A 113 7.87 -0.34 0.50
N SER A 114 8.80 -1.30 0.39
CA SER A 114 9.89 -1.45 1.38
C SER A 114 10.83 -0.24 1.47
N PRO A 115 11.37 0.33 0.37
CA PRO A 115 12.12 1.58 0.43
C PRO A 115 11.30 2.76 0.96
N MET A 116 10.01 2.85 0.58
CA MET A 116 9.11 3.90 1.06
C MET A 116 8.91 3.81 2.58
N ASP A 117 8.64 2.63 3.09
CA ASP A 117 8.40 2.39 4.51
C ASP A 117 9.67 2.62 5.34
N ALA A 118 10.84 2.15 4.85
CA ALA A 118 12.12 2.40 5.50
C ALA A 118 12.42 3.91 5.61
N ALA A 119 12.22 4.67 4.53
CA ALA A 119 12.45 6.12 4.53
C ALA A 119 11.48 6.88 5.42
N LYS A 120 10.18 6.53 5.41
CA LYS A 120 9.18 7.13 6.30
C LYS A 120 9.46 6.83 7.78
N ALA A 121 9.80 5.58 8.10
CA ALA A 121 10.17 5.19 9.45
C ALA A 121 11.44 5.92 9.92
N ALA A 122 12.45 6.05 9.05
CA ALA A 122 13.66 6.84 9.33
C ALA A 122 13.34 8.33 9.54
N ALA A 123 12.46 8.90 8.73
CA ALA A 123 11.98 10.27 8.90
C ALA A 123 11.27 10.47 10.25
N ALA A 124 10.44 9.51 10.69
CA ALA A 124 9.81 9.50 12.01
C ALA A 124 10.86 9.43 13.13
N ARG A 125 11.87 8.57 12.98
CA ARG A 125 12.97 8.39 13.92
C ARG A 125 13.85 9.64 14.03
N LEU A 126 14.08 10.33 12.93
CA LEU A 126 14.79 11.63 12.90
C LEU A 126 14.01 12.73 13.63
N ALA A 127 12.68 12.75 13.46
CA ALA A 127 11.82 13.73 14.15
C ALA A 127 11.67 13.45 15.65
N ARG A 128 11.88 12.20 16.09
CA ARG A 128 11.77 11.76 17.49
C ARG A 128 13.01 11.00 17.97
N PRO A 129 14.17 11.66 18.03
CA PRO A 129 15.43 10.99 18.40
C PRO A 129 15.43 10.43 19.84
N GLU A 130 14.52 10.87 20.67
CA GLU A 130 14.33 10.40 22.05
C GLU A 130 13.46 9.14 22.16
N ARG A 131 12.84 8.69 21.06
CA ARG A 131 11.91 7.53 21.08
C ARG A 131 12.42 6.41 20.18
N SER A 132 12.37 5.18 20.66
CA SER A 132 12.57 4.00 19.80
C SER A 132 11.43 3.86 18.79
N LEU A 133 11.68 3.15 17.68
CA LEU A 133 10.65 2.89 16.66
C LEU A 133 9.45 2.09 17.25
N SER A 134 9.69 1.18 18.19
CA SER A 134 8.63 0.47 18.88
C SER A 134 7.71 1.40 19.70
N ARG A 135 8.24 2.47 20.28
CA ARG A 135 7.42 3.49 20.96
C ARG A 135 6.67 4.40 19.99
N LEU A 136 7.09 4.46 18.73
CA LEU A 136 6.40 5.17 17.65
C LEU A 136 5.36 4.30 16.95
N ALA A 137 5.33 2.97 17.21
CA ALA A 137 4.36 2.05 16.65
C ALA A 137 2.91 2.46 16.98
N GLY A 138 2.03 2.39 15.99
CA GLY A 138 0.63 2.79 16.08
C GLY A 138 0.36 4.18 15.51
N LEU A 139 -0.79 4.75 15.85
CA LEU A 139 -1.33 5.94 15.20
C LEU A 139 -0.97 7.25 15.94
N LEU A 140 -0.56 8.28 15.18
CA LEU A 140 -0.34 9.66 15.63
C LEU A 140 0.64 9.79 16.81
N LYS A 141 1.75 9.05 16.79
CA LYS A 141 2.75 9.10 17.85
C LYS A 141 4.00 9.92 17.48
N VAL A 142 4.20 10.26 16.21
CA VAL A 142 5.29 11.13 15.75
C VAL A 142 4.98 12.58 16.10
N ARG A 143 3.89 13.13 15.60
CA ARG A 143 3.36 14.48 15.90
C ARG A 143 4.41 15.58 15.83
N ARG A 144 5.38 15.46 14.94
CA ARG A 144 6.43 16.45 14.66
C ARG A 144 6.66 16.50 13.15
N ARG A 145 7.15 17.63 12.68
CA ARG A 145 7.57 17.81 11.30
C ARG A 145 8.74 16.85 11.02
N VAL A 146 8.60 16.05 9.96
CA VAL A 146 9.65 15.18 9.44
C VAL A 146 10.38 15.88 8.30
N PRO A 147 11.60 15.41 7.92
CA PRO A 147 12.23 15.85 6.67
C PRO A 147 11.28 15.69 5.48
N PRO A 148 11.31 16.60 4.49
CA PRO A 148 10.49 16.45 3.28
C PRO A 148 10.74 15.11 2.61
N LEU A 149 9.65 14.46 2.16
CA LEU A 149 9.68 13.19 1.43
C LEU A 149 9.21 13.43 0.00
N ILE A 150 10.04 13.04 -0.98
CA ILE A 150 9.73 12.95 -2.41
C ILE A 150 9.69 11.47 -2.74
N ALA A 151 8.53 10.98 -3.14
CA ALA A 151 8.30 9.56 -3.38
C ALA A 151 8.20 9.26 -4.87
N VAL A 152 8.96 8.29 -5.35
CA VAL A 152 8.99 7.82 -6.73
C VAL A 152 8.69 6.32 -6.74
N PRO A 153 7.41 5.93 -6.86
CA PRO A 153 7.06 4.52 -6.90
C PRO A 153 7.55 3.85 -8.18
N THR A 154 8.10 2.66 -8.04
CA THR A 154 8.51 1.80 -9.17
C THR A 154 7.62 0.57 -9.30
N THR A 155 6.60 0.43 -8.45
CA THR A 155 5.55 -0.57 -8.49
C THR A 155 4.19 0.11 -8.40
N ALA A 156 3.19 -0.44 -9.07
CA ALA A 156 1.82 0.07 -9.06
C ALA A 156 0.96 -0.83 -8.14
N GLY A 157 1.11 -0.69 -6.83
CA GLY A 157 0.45 -1.58 -5.87
C GLY A 157 0.20 -0.94 -4.52
N THR A 158 1.25 -0.74 -3.75
CA THR A 158 1.16 -0.34 -2.33
C THR A 158 0.57 1.05 -2.11
N GLY A 159 0.65 1.96 -3.09
CA GLY A 159 0.25 3.36 -2.91
C GLY A 159 0.99 4.08 -1.78
N SER A 160 2.13 3.53 -1.32
CA SER A 160 2.85 4.06 -0.15
C SER A 160 3.27 5.51 -0.33
N GLU A 161 3.40 6.00 -1.55
CA GLU A 161 3.65 7.41 -1.87
C GLU A 161 2.54 8.35 -1.40
N THR A 162 1.37 7.82 -1.00
CA THR A 162 0.22 8.62 -0.52
C THR A 162 -0.14 8.38 0.93
N THR A 163 0.46 7.37 1.58
CA THR A 163 -0.02 6.86 2.86
C THR A 163 0.64 7.49 4.07
N ILE A 164 -0.10 7.44 5.19
CA ILE A 164 0.38 7.84 6.54
C ILE A 164 1.27 6.79 7.18
N ALA A 165 1.31 5.58 6.64
CA ALA A 165 1.89 4.41 7.29
C ALA A 165 3.28 4.08 6.76
N ALA A 166 4.10 3.52 7.64
CA ALA A 166 5.35 2.82 7.37
C ALA A 166 5.34 1.50 8.14
N VAL A 167 5.36 0.37 7.44
CA VAL A 167 5.38 -0.96 8.06
C VAL A 167 6.82 -1.44 8.17
N ILE A 168 7.25 -1.77 9.38
CA ILE A 168 8.60 -2.26 9.67
C ILE A 168 8.57 -3.54 10.48
N THR A 169 9.63 -4.31 10.39
CA THR A 169 9.80 -5.58 11.11
C THR A 169 10.61 -5.35 12.38
N GLY A 170 10.02 -5.69 13.53
CA GLY A 170 10.70 -5.65 14.83
C GLY A 170 11.75 -6.74 14.97
N SER A 171 12.58 -6.65 16.04
CA SER A 171 13.58 -7.66 16.38
C SER A 171 12.98 -9.01 16.75
N ASP A 172 11.71 -9.05 17.07
CA ASP A 172 10.89 -10.24 17.35
C ASP A 172 10.22 -10.82 16.09
N HIS A 173 10.61 -10.34 14.89
CA HIS A 173 10.00 -10.65 13.60
C HIS A 173 8.52 -10.25 13.47
N HIS A 174 7.96 -9.58 14.47
CA HIS A 174 6.61 -9.03 14.39
C HIS A 174 6.60 -7.72 13.60
N LYS A 175 5.68 -7.61 12.62
CA LYS A 175 5.48 -6.39 11.84
C LYS A 175 4.59 -5.40 12.60
N TYR A 176 4.95 -4.14 12.59
CA TYR A 176 4.12 -3.07 13.11
C TYR A 176 4.21 -1.81 12.24
N ALA A 177 3.15 -1.04 12.24
CA ALA A 177 3.09 0.20 11.49
C ALA A 177 3.37 1.42 12.39
N VAL A 178 4.19 2.33 11.88
CA VAL A 178 4.28 3.71 12.37
C VAL A 178 3.40 4.55 11.48
N SER A 179 2.33 5.13 12.02
CA SER A 179 1.32 5.83 11.21
C SER A 179 1.08 7.24 11.74
N ASP A 180 1.37 8.23 10.90
CA ASP A 180 1.16 9.65 11.25
C ASP A 180 1.01 10.50 9.99
N LEU A 181 0.17 11.53 10.04
CA LEU A 181 -0.07 12.45 8.91
C LEU A 181 1.19 13.13 8.40
N CYS A 182 2.18 13.34 9.25
CA CYS A 182 3.46 13.95 8.87
C CYS A 182 4.26 13.05 7.92
N LEU A 183 4.00 11.73 7.86
CA LEU A 183 4.68 10.76 7.00
C LEU A 183 4.17 10.74 5.57
N ILE A 184 3.02 11.36 5.27
CA ILE A 184 2.58 11.49 3.89
C ILE A 184 3.65 12.26 3.12
N PRO A 185 4.18 11.73 2.00
CA PRO A 185 5.12 12.45 1.16
C PRO A 185 4.58 13.82 0.70
N ARG A 186 5.46 14.79 0.48
CA ARG A 186 5.05 16.09 -0.08
C ARG A 186 4.83 16.02 -1.57
N TYR A 187 5.63 15.20 -2.25
CA TYR A 187 5.64 15.04 -3.69
C TYR A 187 5.61 13.56 -4.04
N ALA A 188 4.87 13.23 -5.09
CA ALA A 188 4.88 11.92 -5.71
C ALA A 188 5.24 12.11 -7.21
N ILE A 189 6.18 11.31 -7.70
CA ILE A 189 6.61 11.32 -9.09
C ILE A 189 6.22 9.97 -9.69
N LEU A 190 5.24 9.98 -10.59
CA LEU A 190 4.68 8.78 -11.21
C LEU A 190 5.28 8.61 -12.61
N ASP A 191 6.47 8.05 -12.69
CA ASP A 191 7.19 7.82 -13.94
C ASP A 191 6.99 6.37 -14.41
N PRO A 192 6.21 6.12 -15.47
CA PRO A 192 5.93 4.77 -15.95
C PRO A 192 7.17 4.04 -16.50
N THR A 193 8.21 4.76 -16.90
CA THR A 193 9.44 4.14 -17.41
C THR A 193 10.14 3.31 -16.34
N LEU A 194 10.03 3.71 -15.08
CA LEU A 194 10.63 3.01 -13.93
C LEU A 194 9.93 1.67 -13.60
N SER A 195 8.76 1.44 -14.12
CA SER A 195 7.99 0.20 -13.94
C SER A 195 7.95 -0.69 -15.18
N ALA A 196 8.44 -0.20 -16.33
CA ALA A 196 8.37 -0.92 -17.61
C ALA A 196 9.13 -2.27 -17.59
N GLY A 197 10.20 -2.37 -16.81
CA GLY A 197 10.99 -3.59 -16.67
C GLY A 197 10.54 -4.56 -15.55
N LEU A 198 9.37 -4.34 -14.95
CA LEU A 198 8.88 -5.24 -13.91
C LEU A 198 8.45 -6.60 -14.48
N PRO A 199 8.83 -7.71 -13.83
CA PRO A 199 8.36 -9.03 -14.20
C PRO A 199 6.82 -9.12 -14.19
N PRO A 200 6.19 -9.89 -15.10
CA PRO A 200 4.74 -10.00 -15.17
C PRO A 200 4.09 -10.42 -13.85
N HIS A 201 4.65 -11.39 -13.11
CA HIS A 201 4.09 -11.82 -11.82
C HIS A 201 4.09 -10.69 -10.79
N ILE A 202 5.13 -9.85 -10.73
CA ILE A 202 5.15 -8.66 -9.85
C ILE A 202 4.09 -7.65 -10.27
N THR A 203 3.89 -7.45 -11.59
CA THR A 203 2.82 -6.58 -12.11
C THR A 203 1.45 -7.09 -11.68
N ALA A 204 1.18 -8.40 -11.79
CA ALA A 204 -0.07 -9.01 -11.37
C ALA A 204 -0.30 -8.87 -9.86
N GLU A 205 0.67 -9.27 -9.05
CA GLU A 205 0.57 -9.23 -7.59
C GLU A 205 0.35 -7.80 -7.09
N THR A 206 1.15 -6.83 -7.57
CA THR A 206 1.02 -5.44 -7.12
C THR A 206 -0.25 -4.78 -7.65
N GLY A 207 -0.67 -5.07 -8.87
CA GLY A 207 -1.93 -4.56 -9.41
C GLY A 207 -3.16 -5.08 -8.67
N MET A 208 -3.15 -6.35 -8.28
CA MET A 208 -4.21 -6.93 -7.44
C MET A 208 -4.17 -6.39 -5.99
N ASP A 209 -3.00 -6.02 -5.49
CA ASP A 209 -2.85 -5.30 -4.22
C ASP A 209 -3.54 -3.92 -4.30
N ALA A 210 -3.28 -3.15 -5.37
CA ALA A 210 -3.97 -1.89 -5.60
C ALA A 210 -5.49 -2.06 -5.73
N LEU A 211 -5.96 -3.13 -6.39
CA LEU A 211 -7.38 -3.46 -6.47
C LEU A 211 -7.96 -3.74 -5.07
N THR A 212 -7.24 -4.50 -4.26
CA THR A 212 -7.65 -4.82 -2.88
C THR A 212 -7.77 -3.55 -2.04
N HIS A 213 -6.77 -2.67 -2.10
CA HIS A 213 -6.81 -1.37 -1.46
C HIS A 213 -8.04 -0.54 -1.87
N ALA A 214 -8.31 -0.45 -3.18
CA ALA A 214 -9.45 0.30 -3.70
C ALA A 214 -10.79 -0.30 -3.24
N VAL A 215 -10.94 -1.62 -3.32
CA VAL A 215 -12.18 -2.31 -2.93
C VAL A 215 -12.42 -2.22 -1.41
N GLU A 216 -11.41 -2.47 -0.59
CA GLU A 216 -11.56 -2.37 0.87
C GLU A 216 -11.84 -0.94 1.32
N ALA A 217 -11.13 0.05 0.74
CA ALA A 217 -11.44 1.45 0.97
C ALA A 217 -12.88 1.80 0.59
N TYR A 218 -13.36 1.34 -0.57
CA TYR A 218 -14.73 1.57 -1.02
C TYR A 218 -15.76 0.92 -0.10
N LEU A 219 -15.48 -0.27 0.43
CA LEU A 219 -16.35 -1.00 1.33
C LEU A 219 -16.34 -0.45 2.78
N SER A 220 -15.41 0.43 3.13
CA SER A 220 -15.32 1.06 4.44
C SER A 220 -16.64 1.72 4.85
N ARG A 221 -17.14 1.43 6.07
CA ARG A 221 -18.48 1.88 6.50
C ARG A 221 -18.52 3.34 6.96
N PHE A 222 -17.50 3.80 7.70
CA PHE A 222 -17.56 5.07 8.41
C PHE A 222 -16.50 6.07 7.98
N TYR A 223 -15.35 5.61 7.46
CA TYR A 223 -14.20 6.48 7.17
C TYR A 223 -14.22 7.05 5.76
N ASN A 224 -15.14 6.60 4.92
CA ASN A 224 -15.30 7.07 3.56
C ASN A 224 -15.83 8.51 3.50
N THR A 225 -15.29 9.26 2.54
CA THR A 225 -15.81 10.55 2.08
C THR A 225 -16.25 10.44 0.63
N GLY A 226 -16.88 11.47 0.09
CA GLY A 226 -17.19 11.56 -1.35
C GLY A 226 -15.92 11.40 -2.20
N MET A 227 -14.82 12.07 -1.79
CA MET A 227 -13.54 12.00 -2.48
C MET A 227 -12.94 10.59 -2.44
N THR A 228 -12.86 9.95 -1.27
CA THR A 228 -12.25 8.61 -1.17
C THR A 228 -13.03 7.55 -1.94
N ARG A 229 -14.37 7.68 -2.00
CA ARG A 229 -15.20 6.79 -2.83
C ARG A 229 -14.94 6.99 -4.32
N ALA A 230 -14.89 8.23 -4.78
CA ALA A 230 -14.62 8.55 -6.19
C ALA A 230 -13.24 8.03 -6.62
N LEU A 231 -12.20 8.20 -5.78
CA LEU A 231 -10.86 7.70 -6.05
C LEU A 231 -10.82 6.16 -6.09
N ALA A 232 -11.51 5.50 -5.16
CA ALA A 232 -11.59 4.04 -5.15
C ALA A 232 -12.35 3.50 -6.37
N GLU A 233 -13.47 4.14 -6.78
CA GLU A 233 -14.19 3.81 -8.02
C GLU A 233 -13.29 4.01 -9.25
N SER A 234 -12.58 5.13 -9.35
CA SER A 234 -11.62 5.41 -10.43
C SER A 234 -10.52 4.34 -10.49
N ALA A 235 -9.92 4.00 -9.36
CA ALA A 235 -8.88 2.99 -9.29
C ALA A 235 -9.39 1.61 -9.77
N VAL A 236 -10.58 1.18 -9.32
CA VAL A 236 -11.18 -0.10 -9.76
C VAL A 236 -11.39 -0.10 -11.28
N VAL A 237 -11.99 0.95 -11.85
CA VAL A 237 -12.23 1.04 -13.30
C VAL A 237 -10.92 0.97 -14.08
N THR A 238 -9.92 1.72 -13.64
CA THR A 238 -8.61 1.76 -14.31
C THR A 238 -7.89 0.42 -14.21
N ILE A 239 -7.90 -0.25 -13.05
CA ILE A 239 -7.24 -1.55 -12.86
C ILE A 239 -7.91 -2.62 -13.76
N PHE A 240 -9.24 -2.65 -13.81
CA PHE A 240 -9.96 -3.59 -14.69
C PHE A 240 -9.66 -3.37 -16.17
N ALA A 241 -9.40 -2.15 -16.59
CA ALA A 241 -9.08 -1.83 -17.98
C ALA A 241 -7.61 -2.09 -18.35
N HIS A 242 -6.66 -1.92 -17.43
CA HIS A 242 -5.24 -1.82 -17.76
C HIS A 242 -4.35 -2.91 -17.15
N LEU A 243 -4.74 -3.56 -16.02
CA LEU A 243 -3.85 -4.48 -15.31
C LEU A 243 -3.41 -5.67 -16.17
N GLU A 244 -4.36 -6.35 -16.82
CA GLU A 244 -4.01 -7.51 -17.67
C GLU A 244 -3.23 -7.09 -18.93
N ARG A 245 -3.44 -5.88 -19.44
CA ARG A 245 -2.66 -5.32 -20.54
C ARG A 245 -1.22 -5.08 -20.10
N ALA A 246 -1.02 -4.41 -18.96
CA ALA A 246 0.29 -4.19 -18.37
C ALA A 246 1.01 -5.51 -17.98
N TYR A 247 0.25 -6.55 -17.61
CA TYR A 247 0.79 -7.88 -17.34
C TYR A 247 1.30 -8.57 -18.61
N ARG A 248 0.55 -8.46 -19.73
CA ARG A 248 0.91 -9.09 -21.02
C ARG A 248 2.02 -8.32 -21.74
N ASP A 249 1.94 -7.01 -21.72
CA ASP A 249 2.92 -6.10 -22.34
C ASP A 249 3.47 -5.12 -21.27
N GLY A 250 4.53 -5.56 -20.63
CA GLY A 250 5.21 -4.76 -19.62
C GLY A 250 5.88 -3.48 -20.16
N ALA A 251 6.07 -3.36 -21.48
CA ALA A 251 6.66 -2.19 -22.12
C ALA A 251 5.64 -1.09 -22.45
N SER A 252 4.33 -1.38 -22.39
CA SER A 252 3.27 -0.39 -22.60
C SER A 252 3.31 0.71 -21.55
N LEU A 253 3.90 1.85 -21.87
CA LEU A 253 3.98 3.00 -20.96
C LEU A 253 2.59 3.58 -20.63
N GLU A 254 1.62 3.45 -21.54
CA GLU A 254 0.23 3.85 -21.31
C GLU A 254 -0.37 3.03 -20.16
N ASP A 255 -0.29 1.70 -20.22
CA ASP A 255 -0.85 0.82 -19.20
C ASP A 255 -0.08 0.94 -17.87
N ARG A 256 1.25 1.11 -17.92
CA ARG A 256 2.07 1.40 -16.74
C ARG A 256 1.69 2.71 -16.06
N ALA A 257 1.48 3.78 -16.84
CA ALA A 257 1.04 5.07 -16.30
C ALA A 257 -0.36 4.99 -15.68
N ALA A 258 -1.29 4.30 -16.34
CA ALA A 258 -2.63 4.06 -15.82
C ALA A 258 -2.60 3.29 -14.50
N MET A 259 -1.78 2.24 -14.40
CA MET A 259 -1.63 1.45 -13.18
C MET A 259 -0.97 2.23 -12.04
N LEU A 260 0.04 3.06 -12.30
CA LEU A 260 0.64 3.96 -11.29
C LEU A 260 -0.40 4.95 -10.76
N GLN A 261 -1.20 5.56 -11.65
CA GLN A 261 -2.27 6.46 -11.24
C GLN A 261 -3.34 5.74 -10.42
N ALA A 262 -3.74 4.53 -10.81
CA ALA A 262 -4.71 3.73 -10.07
C ALA A 262 -4.21 3.34 -8.67
N SER A 263 -2.94 2.96 -8.55
CA SER A 263 -2.28 2.70 -7.26
C SER A 263 -2.25 3.96 -6.37
N PHE A 264 -1.92 5.12 -6.94
CA PHE A 264 -1.94 6.41 -6.25
C PHE A 264 -3.36 6.75 -5.75
N ASP A 265 -4.39 6.56 -6.59
CA ASP A 265 -5.78 6.83 -6.24
C ASP A 265 -6.27 5.86 -5.14
N ALA A 266 -5.99 4.57 -5.28
CA ALA A 266 -6.28 3.55 -4.26
C ALA A 266 -5.58 3.88 -2.93
N GLY A 267 -4.29 4.24 -2.99
CA GLY A 267 -3.49 4.67 -1.85
C GLY A 267 -4.06 5.89 -1.14
N THR A 268 -4.46 6.91 -1.90
CA THR A 268 -5.12 8.11 -1.37
C THR A 268 -6.48 7.78 -0.74
N ALA A 269 -7.21 6.82 -1.29
CA ALA A 269 -8.49 6.39 -0.74
C ALA A 269 -8.30 5.64 0.58
N PHE A 270 -7.47 4.59 0.60
CA PHE A 270 -7.36 3.74 1.78
C PHE A 270 -6.58 4.37 2.94
N THR A 271 -5.65 5.29 2.67
CA THR A 271 -4.94 5.96 3.77
C THR A 271 -5.89 6.65 4.74
N ARG A 272 -7.07 7.07 4.27
CA ARG A 272 -8.14 7.64 5.10
C ARG A 272 -9.25 6.63 5.40
N ALA A 273 -9.67 5.84 4.41
CA ALA A 273 -10.79 4.91 4.54
C ALA A 273 -10.40 3.61 5.26
N SER A 274 -9.12 3.38 5.48
CA SER A 274 -8.53 2.16 6.03
C SER A 274 -8.61 0.97 5.06
N VAL A 275 -7.86 -0.06 5.38
CA VAL A 275 -7.95 -1.40 4.79
C VAL A 275 -8.97 -2.24 5.57
N GLY A 276 -9.08 -3.54 5.28
CA GLY A 276 -10.09 -4.40 5.89
C GLY A 276 -9.60 -5.81 6.23
N ASN A 277 -10.52 -6.76 6.21
CA ASN A 277 -10.26 -8.14 6.64
C ASN A 277 -9.33 -8.90 5.68
N VAL A 278 -9.25 -8.50 4.41
CA VAL A 278 -8.28 -9.07 3.47
C VAL A 278 -6.87 -8.81 3.95
N HIS A 279 -6.54 -7.54 4.21
CA HIS A 279 -5.23 -7.15 4.71
C HIS A 279 -4.91 -7.75 6.08
N ALA A 280 -5.90 -7.81 6.99
CA ALA A 280 -5.70 -8.42 8.30
C ALA A 280 -5.23 -9.88 8.21
N ILE A 281 -5.77 -10.66 7.26
CA ILE A 281 -5.31 -12.03 7.00
C ILE A 281 -3.97 -12.02 6.25
N ALA A 282 -3.82 -11.21 5.22
CA ALA A 282 -2.62 -11.15 4.39
C ALA A 282 -1.35 -10.83 5.20
N HIS A 283 -1.45 -9.98 6.21
CA HIS A 283 -0.34 -9.66 7.10
C HIS A 283 0.13 -10.87 7.90
N THR A 284 -0.77 -11.77 8.29
CA THR A 284 -0.39 -13.01 9.00
C THR A 284 0.38 -13.97 8.09
N LEU A 285 -0.02 -14.08 6.81
CA LEU A 285 0.68 -14.86 5.79
C LEU A 285 2.09 -14.30 5.52
N GLY A 286 2.19 -12.99 5.38
CA GLY A 286 3.48 -12.32 5.23
C GLY A 286 4.40 -12.49 6.44
N GLY A 287 3.84 -12.50 7.66
CA GLY A 287 4.60 -12.67 8.91
C GLY A 287 5.10 -14.11 9.13
N LEU A 288 4.23 -15.11 8.92
CA LEU A 288 4.54 -16.51 9.21
C LEU A 288 5.29 -17.21 8.08
N TYR A 289 4.93 -16.91 6.83
CA TYR A 289 5.42 -17.69 5.68
C TYR A 289 6.24 -16.85 4.69
N GLY A 290 6.37 -15.54 4.92
CA GLY A 290 7.03 -14.65 3.97
C GLY A 290 6.28 -14.50 2.64
N THR A 291 4.99 -14.83 2.61
CA THR A 291 4.16 -14.73 1.40
C THR A 291 4.20 -13.29 0.85
N PRO A 292 4.43 -13.08 -0.46
CA PRO A 292 4.37 -11.77 -1.06
C PRO A 292 3.02 -11.10 -0.77
N HIS A 293 3.04 -9.84 -0.34
CA HIS A 293 1.86 -9.15 0.16
C HIS A 293 0.75 -9.06 -0.89
N GLY A 294 1.10 -8.67 -2.12
CA GLY A 294 0.13 -8.56 -3.22
C GLY A 294 -0.47 -9.92 -3.61
N LEU A 295 0.34 -10.98 -3.59
CA LEU A 295 -0.14 -12.35 -3.80
C LEU A 295 -1.16 -12.75 -2.73
N ALA A 296 -0.84 -12.47 -1.46
CA ALA A 296 -1.74 -12.77 -0.35
C ALA A 296 -3.09 -12.04 -0.51
N ASN A 297 -3.06 -10.75 -0.84
CA ASN A 297 -4.26 -9.96 -1.06
C ASN A 297 -5.06 -10.47 -2.27
N ALA A 298 -4.42 -10.83 -3.37
CA ALA A 298 -5.08 -11.31 -4.59
C ALA A 298 -5.88 -12.60 -4.36
N VAL A 299 -5.32 -13.55 -3.62
CA VAL A 299 -5.99 -14.82 -3.29
C VAL A 299 -7.13 -14.62 -2.29
N LEU A 300 -6.90 -13.79 -1.27
CA LEU A 300 -7.86 -13.58 -0.17
C LEU A 300 -9.05 -12.70 -0.55
N LEU A 301 -8.86 -11.74 -1.47
CA LEU A 301 -9.89 -10.76 -1.82
C LEU A 301 -11.22 -11.42 -2.19
N PRO A 302 -11.31 -12.32 -3.18
CA PRO A 302 -12.59 -12.94 -3.56
C PRO A 302 -13.20 -13.75 -2.41
N LEU A 303 -12.39 -14.42 -1.58
CA LEU A 303 -12.86 -15.21 -0.44
C LEU A 303 -13.55 -14.37 0.63
N VAL A 304 -12.94 -13.23 0.97
CA VAL A 304 -13.48 -12.29 1.97
C VAL A 304 -14.74 -11.59 1.43
N LEU A 305 -14.74 -11.21 0.14
CA LEU A 305 -15.92 -10.58 -0.47
C LEU A 305 -17.12 -11.53 -0.52
N GLU A 306 -16.91 -12.81 -0.81
CA GLU A 306 -17.96 -13.84 -0.71
C GLU A 306 -18.48 -13.99 0.71
N ASP A 307 -17.58 -14.02 1.70
CA ASP A 307 -17.96 -14.16 3.10
C ASP A 307 -18.71 -12.93 3.65
N TYR A 308 -18.47 -11.74 3.12
CA TYR A 308 -19.28 -10.55 3.45
C TYR A 308 -20.73 -10.68 2.98
N GLY A 309 -20.99 -11.39 1.89
CA GLY A 309 -22.32 -11.69 1.38
C GLY A 309 -23.18 -10.42 1.22
N ALA A 310 -24.43 -10.50 1.65
CA ALA A 310 -25.42 -9.43 1.53
C ALA A 310 -24.97 -8.07 2.11
N ALA A 311 -24.05 -8.07 3.08
CA ALA A 311 -23.52 -6.84 3.67
C ALA A 311 -22.69 -5.99 2.69
N ALA A 312 -22.14 -6.62 1.62
CA ALA A 312 -21.35 -5.96 0.60
C ALA A 312 -22.07 -5.81 -0.75
N TYR A 313 -23.15 -6.57 -1.02
CA TYR A 313 -23.78 -6.67 -2.35
C TYR A 313 -24.10 -5.33 -2.99
N SER A 314 -24.68 -4.39 -2.25
CA SER A 314 -25.07 -3.10 -2.83
C SER A 314 -23.89 -2.29 -3.35
N ARG A 315 -22.74 -2.34 -2.63
CA ARG A 315 -21.50 -1.63 -3.01
C ARG A 315 -20.76 -2.36 -4.12
N LEU A 316 -20.66 -3.68 -4.04
CA LEU A 316 -20.04 -4.50 -5.10
C LEU A 316 -20.83 -4.43 -6.40
N ALA A 317 -22.18 -4.41 -6.36
CA ALA A 317 -23.02 -4.21 -7.54
C ALA A 317 -22.78 -2.85 -8.22
N ARG A 318 -22.46 -1.80 -7.45
CA ARG A 318 -22.06 -0.50 -8.01
C ARG A 318 -20.73 -0.62 -8.74
N LEU A 319 -19.72 -1.25 -8.14
CA LEU A 319 -18.43 -1.48 -8.79
C LEU A 319 -18.58 -2.34 -10.05
N ALA A 320 -19.38 -3.42 -9.99
CA ALA A 320 -19.70 -4.24 -11.15
C ALA A 320 -20.28 -3.42 -12.32
N GLY A 321 -21.21 -2.51 -12.01
CA GLY A 321 -21.79 -1.63 -13.01
C GLY A 321 -20.79 -0.67 -13.64
N LEU A 322 -19.83 -0.16 -12.86
CA LEU A 322 -18.77 0.73 -13.35
C LEU A 322 -17.81 0.05 -14.32
N VAL A 323 -17.57 -1.25 -14.13
CA VAL A 323 -16.69 -2.06 -15.00
C VAL A 323 -17.46 -2.87 -16.04
N GLY A 324 -18.76 -2.56 -16.24
CA GLY A 324 -19.59 -3.15 -17.32
C GLY A 324 -20.02 -4.59 -17.09
N LEU A 325 -19.96 -5.12 -15.85
CA LEU A 325 -20.36 -6.50 -15.58
C LEU A 325 -21.88 -6.66 -15.48
N PRO A 326 -22.46 -7.74 -16.06
CA PRO A 326 -23.90 -7.95 -16.12
C PRO A 326 -24.49 -8.41 -14.78
N GLY A 327 -25.81 -8.32 -14.69
CA GLY A 327 -26.60 -8.87 -13.59
C GLY A 327 -27.92 -8.12 -13.40
N GLU A 328 -29.01 -8.83 -13.21
CA GLU A 328 -30.33 -8.22 -13.02
C GLU A 328 -30.55 -7.72 -11.60
N THR A 329 -29.95 -8.39 -10.61
CA THR A 329 -30.07 -8.03 -9.20
C THR A 329 -28.73 -7.53 -8.63
N LYS A 330 -28.78 -6.83 -7.48
CA LYS A 330 -27.56 -6.43 -6.77
C LYS A 330 -26.70 -7.63 -6.38
N GLU A 331 -27.30 -8.71 -5.98
CA GLU A 331 -26.59 -9.95 -5.66
C GLU A 331 -25.92 -10.55 -6.90
N ALA A 332 -26.63 -10.66 -8.03
CA ALA A 332 -26.07 -11.19 -9.27
C ALA A 332 -24.87 -10.36 -9.74
N ARG A 333 -24.97 -9.00 -9.72
CA ARG A 333 -23.87 -8.11 -10.06
C ARG A 333 -22.69 -8.25 -9.10
N ALA A 334 -22.95 -8.34 -7.80
CA ALA A 334 -21.88 -8.52 -6.80
C ALA A 334 -21.15 -9.85 -7.01
N LYS A 335 -21.88 -10.93 -7.27
CA LYS A 335 -21.29 -12.24 -7.59
C LYS A 335 -20.49 -12.20 -8.90
N ALA A 336 -21.00 -11.50 -9.93
CA ALA A 336 -20.26 -11.30 -11.19
C ALA A 336 -18.94 -10.54 -10.95
N PHE A 337 -18.92 -9.51 -10.09
CA PHE A 337 -17.71 -8.79 -9.74
C PHE A 337 -16.68 -9.69 -9.05
N ILE A 338 -17.12 -10.51 -8.09
CA ILE A 338 -16.23 -11.46 -7.39
C ILE A 338 -15.71 -12.53 -8.35
N ALA A 339 -16.58 -13.06 -9.24
CA ALA A 339 -16.19 -14.05 -10.24
C ALA A 339 -15.16 -13.49 -11.23
N GLU A 340 -15.29 -12.21 -11.64
CA GLU A 340 -14.32 -11.57 -12.52
C GLU A 340 -12.97 -11.36 -11.84
N ILE A 341 -12.92 -11.02 -10.54
CA ILE A 341 -11.65 -10.97 -9.77
C ILE A 341 -10.96 -12.34 -9.81
N ARG A 342 -11.69 -13.44 -9.59
CA ARG A 342 -11.12 -14.80 -9.70
C ARG A 342 -10.61 -15.10 -11.11
N ALA A 343 -11.38 -14.72 -12.13
CA ALA A 343 -11.00 -14.91 -13.51
C ALA A 343 -9.75 -14.11 -13.88
N MET A 344 -9.62 -12.86 -13.42
CA MET A 344 -8.41 -12.04 -13.58
C MET A 344 -7.20 -12.71 -12.91
N ASN A 345 -7.35 -13.18 -11.67
CA ASN A 345 -6.29 -13.94 -10.99
C ASN A 345 -5.83 -15.14 -11.81
N ALA A 346 -6.78 -15.97 -12.29
CA ALA A 346 -6.46 -17.15 -13.08
C ALA A 346 -5.75 -16.80 -14.40
N ARG A 347 -6.20 -15.74 -15.12
CA ARG A 347 -5.57 -15.29 -16.37
C ARG A 347 -4.15 -14.76 -16.18
N MET A 348 -3.83 -14.26 -14.98
CA MET A 348 -2.50 -13.78 -14.61
C MET A 348 -1.65 -14.82 -13.85
N GLY A 349 -2.12 -16.07 -13.73
CA GLY A 349 -1.38 -17.16 -13.08
C GLY A 349 -1.32 -17.06 -11.56
N ILE A 350 -2.18 -16.26 -10.92
CA ILE A 350 -2.29 -16.18 -9.46
C ILE A 350 -3.11 -17.39 -8.98
N PRO A 351 -2.63 -18.16 -7.99
CA PRO A 351 -3.34 -19.32 -7.46
C PRO A 351 -4.64 -18.91 -6.74
N ASP A 352 -5.53 -19.85 -6.56
CA ASP A 352 -6.81 -19.67 -5.84
C ASP A 352 -6.74 -20.07 -4.36
N HIS A 353 -5.60 -20.62 -3.91
CA HIS A 353 -5.33 -21.08 -2.54
C HIS A 353 -3.83 -21.04 -2.22
N PHE A 354 -3.51 -21.34 -0.96
CA PHE A 354 -2.13 -21.46 -0.46
C PHE A 354 -1.84 -22.90 -0.01
N ASP A 355 -0.81 -23.51 -0.59
CA ASP A 355 -0.29 -24.83 -0.12
C ASP A 355 0.54 -24.69 1.17
N THR A 356 0.97 -23.48 1.52
CA THR A 356 1.87 -23.20 2.65
C THR A 356 1.16 -23.09 4.00
N ILE A 357 -0.15 -22.86 4.03
CA ILE A 357 -0.91 -22.71 5.28
C ILE A 357 -0.98 -24.05 5.99
N ARG A 358 -0.44 -24.11 7.20
CA ARG A 358 -0.53 -25.27 8.09
C ARG A 358 -1.76 -25.15 8.99
N GLU A 359 -2.44 -26.27 9.21
CA GLU A 359 -3.66 -26.29 10.04
C GLU A 359 -3.40 -25.82 11.48
N GLU A 360 -2.27 -26.19 12.04
CA GLU A 360 -1.85 -25.79 13.39
C GLU A 360 -1.62 -24.29 13.54
N ASP A 361 -1.38 -23.55 12.47
CA ASP A 361 -1.15 -22.11 12.51
C ASP A 361 -2.47 -21.28 12.39
N ILE A 362 -3.56 -21.88 11.95
CA ILE A 362 -4.84 -21.17 11.74
C ILE A 362 -5.33 -20.47 13.02
N PRO A 363 -5.28 -21.07 14.22
CA PRO A 363 -5.68 -20.38 15.44
C PRO A 363 -4.86 -19.11 15.72
N LEU A 364 -3.53 -19.18 15.49
CA LEU A 364 -2.62 -18.06 15.69
C LEU A 364 -2.89 -16.94 14.66
N MET A 365 -3.01 -17.31 13.38
CA MET A 365 -3.35 -16.38 12.30
C MET A 365 -4.68 -15.66 12.56
N SER A 366 -5.71 -16.41 12.96
CA SER A 366 -7.05 -15.87 13.26
C SER A 366 -7.02 -14.89 14.42
N LYS A 367 -6.27 -15.21 15.47
CA LYS A 367 -6.04 -14.33 16.60
C LYS A 367 -5.35 -13.02 16.17
N TRP A 368 -4.26 -13.10 15.41
CA TRP A 368 -3.54 -11.91 14.95
C TRP A 368 -4.41 -11.05 14.03
N ALA A 369 -5.10 -11.65 13.06
CA ALA A 369 -6.00 -10.94 12.17
C ALA A 369 -7.14 -10.23 12.94
N SER A 370 -7.70 -10.91 13.94
CA SER A 370 -8.75 -10.34 14.80
C SER A 370 -8.24 -9.17 15.66
N GLN A 371 -7.04 -9.28 16.20
CA GLN A 371 -6.41 -8.21 16.99
C GLN A 371 -6.05 -6.98 16.13
N GLU A 372 -5.62 -7.19 14.90
CA GLU A 372 -5.33 -6.12 13.97
C GLU A 372 -6.60 -5.40 13.49
N ALA A 373 -7.60 -6.16 13.05
CA ALA A 373 -8.81 -5.60 12.48
C ALA A 373 -9.70 -4.87 13.52
N ASN A 374 -9.75 -5.38 14.74
CA ASN A 374 -10.71 -4.94 15.74
C ASN A 374 -10.07 -4.09 16.85
N PRO A 375 -10.69 -2.95 17.19
CA PRO A 375 -11.94 -2.37 16.67
C PRO A 375 -11.75 -1.45 15.45
N VAL A 376 -10.55 -1.34 14.88
CA VAL A 376 -10.09 -0.23 14.05
C VAL A 376 -10.64 -0.26 12.62
N TYR A 377 -10.71 -1.45 12.00
CA TYR A 377 -11.07 -1.56 10.59
C TYR A 377 -12.58 -1.42 10.36
N PRO A 378 -13.00 -0.45 9.52
CA PRO A 378 -14.42 -0.12 9.31
C PRO A 378 -15.09 -1.04 8.28
N VAL A 379 -14.90 -2.32 8.42
CA VAL A 379 -15.33 -3.37 7.48
C VAL A 379 -16.86 -3.54 7.42
N PRO A 380 -17.43 -4.09 6.33
CA PRO A 380 -18.85 -4.42 6.24
C PRO A 380 -19.31 -5.35 7.35
N VAL A 381 -18.54 -6.39 7.62
CA VAL A 381 -18.81 -7.39 8.67
C VAL A 381 -17.59 -7.50 9.58
N ILE A 382 -17.78 -7.27 10.87
CA ILE A 382 -16.75 -7.47 11.89
C ILE A 382 -16.55 -8.97 12.07
N TYR A 383 -15.30 -9.44 11.93
CA TYR A 383 -14.94 -10.83 12.15
C TYR A 383 -14.42 -11.04 13.57
N ASP A 384 -14.88 -12.11 14.19
CA ASP A 384 -14.25 -12.74 15.34
C ASP A 384 -13.17 -13.75 14.87
N GLU A 385 -12.44 -14.32 15.84
CA GLU A 385 -11.41 -15.31 15.53
C GLU A 385 -11.97 -16.51 14.76
N ALA A 386 -13.18 -16.99 15.11
CA ALA A 386 -13.80 -18.12 14.45
C ALA A 386 -14.16 -17.83 12.99
N ARG A 387 -14.57 -16.61 12.66
CA ARG A 387 -14.86 -16.21 11.28
C ARG A 387 -13.60 -16.02 10.46
N PHE A 388 -12.54 -15.44 11.04
CA PHE A 388 -11.21 -15.41 10.40
C PHE A 388 -10.72 -16.81 10.11
N ALA A 389 -10.80 -17.75 11.07
CA ALA A 389 -10.40 -19.15 10.88
C ALA A 389 -11.10 -19.80 9.68
N ARG A 390 -12.42 -19.62 9.56
CA ARG A 390 -13.17 -20.17 8.40
C ARG A 390 -12.68 -19.63 7.05
N VAL A 391 -12.36 -18.34 6.96
CA VAL A 391 -11.85 -17.77 5.71
C VAL A 391 -10.42 -18.24 5.42
N ILE A 392 -9.57 -18.34 6.43
CA ILE A 392 -8.20 -18.86 6.30
C ILE A 392 -8.22 -20.34 5.87
N GLU A 393 -9.11 -21.15 6.46
CA GLU A 393 -9.29 -22.54 6.05
C GLU A 393 -9.72 -22.68 4.58
N ARG A 394 -10.61 -21.80 4.10
CA ARG A 394 -11.00 -21.76 2.67
C ARG A 394 -9.86 -21.33 1.75
N ALA A 395 -8.91 -20.56 2.25
CA ALA A 395 -7.72 -20.16 1.50
C ALA A 395 -6.63 -21.25 1.48
N ARG A 396 -6.73 -22.24 2.36
CA ARG A 396 -5.86 -23.42 2.40
C ARG A 396 -6.35 -24.45 1.39
N ARG A 397 -5.43 -25.13 0.70
CA ARG A 397 -5.79 -26.30 -0.11
C ARG A 397 -6.29 -27.41 0.79
N SER A 398 -7.51 -27.88 0.59
CA SER A 398 -7.95 -29.15 1.19
C SER A 398 -7.18 -30.28 0.53
N ARG A 399 -6.43 -31.05 1.32
CA ARG A 399 -5.74 -32.28 0.88
C ARG A 399 -6.76 -33.37 0.55
#